data_23171c8a97d2b9f64118afd97d8eea7f
#
_entry.id   23171c8a97d2b9f64118afd97d8eea7f
#
_cell.length_a   1.000
_cell.length_b   1.000
_cell.length_c   1.000
_cell.angle_alpha   90.00
_cell.angle_beta   90.00
_cell.angle_gamma   90.00
#
_symmetry.space_group_name_H-M   'P 1'
#
loop_
_entity.id
_entity.type
_entity.pdbx_description
1 polymer ?
#
loop_
_entity_poly.entity_id
_entity_poly.type
_entity_poly.pdbx_seq_one_letter_code
_entity_poly.pdbx_strand_id
1 'polypeptide(L)'
;MNTIIIILILLCFACLYRAWQGPTIPDRMVAIDTLGIIVVAIAALLALPAGRDFFIDIALGWIFLSFIGTIALAKYLYGRKFDE
;
A
#
# COMPACT_ATOMS: atom_id res chain seq x y z
N MET A 1 18.51 -11.17 2.65
CA MET A 1 17.47 -10.20 3.05
C MET A 1 17.69 -8.80 2.49
N ASN A 2 18.93 -8.32 2.48
CA ASN A 2 19.22 -6.98 1.93
C ASN A 2 18.82 -6.86 0.46
N THR A 3 19.08 -7.91 -0.32
CA THR A 3 18.73 -7.90 -1.74
C THR A 3 17.22 -7.78 -1.93
N ILE A 4 16.45 -8.49 -1.12
CA ILE A 4 14.99 -8.45 -1.20
C ILE A 4 14.47 -7.05 -0.87
N ILE A 5 15.01 -6.43 0.18
CA ILE A 5 14.62 -5.09 0.58
C ILE A 5 14.94 -4.08 -0.53
N ILE A 6 16.11 -4.20 -1.14
CA ILE A 6 16.50 -3.31 -2.24
C ILE A 6 15.53 -3.44 -3.41
N ILE A 7 15.15 -4.67 -3.76
CA ILE A 7 14.20 -4.90 -4.84
C ILE A 7 12.85 -4.28 -4.49
N LEU A 8 12.39 -4.44 -3.26
CA LEU A 8 11.13 -3.88 -2.83
C LEU A 8 11.14 -2.34 -2.88
N ILE A 9 12.26 -1.73 -2.49
CA ILE A 9 12.41 -0.28 -2.56
C ILE A 9 12.33 0.20 -4.01
N LEU A 10 12.97 -0.51 -4.92
CA LEU A 10 12.90 -0.17 -6.34
C LEU A 10 11.49 -0.29 -6.86
N LEU A 11 10.74 -1.29 -6.41
CA LEU A 11 9.34 -1.44 -6.77
C LEU A 11 8.50 -0.30 -6.23
N CYS A 12 8.83 0.20 -5.03
CA CYS A 12 8.15 1.36 -4.47
C CYS A 12 8.31 2.58 -5.37
N PHE A 13 9.52 2.84 -5.85
CA PHE A 13 9.75 3.94 -6.76
C PHE A 13 8.97 3.77 -8.06
N ALA A 14 8.91 2.55 -8.58
CA ALA A 14 8.13 2.27 -9.78
C ALA A 14 6.64 2.56 -9.56
N CYS A 15 6.11 2.19 -8.40
CA CYS A 15 4.71 2.46 -8.05
C CYS A 15 4.45 3.96 -7.94
N LEU A 16 5.38 4.70 -7.35
CA LEU A 16 5.26 6.16 -7.25
C LEU A 16 5.25 6.80 -8.64
N TYR A 17 6.09 6.31 -9.53
CA TYR A 17 6.09 6.79 -10.90
C TYR A 17 4.75 6.53 -11.57
N ARG A 18 4.19 5.34 -11.38
CA ARG A 18 2.88 5.00 -11.92
C ARG A 18 1.80 5.92 -11.37
N ALA A 19 1.83 6.20 -10.07
CA ALA A 19 0.86 7.09 -9.44
C ALA A 19 0.97 8.50 -10.01
N TRP A 20 2.19 8.94 -10.29
CA TRP A 20 2.42 10.26 -10.88
C TRP A 20 1.90 10.33 -12.32
N GLN A 21 2.14 9.28 -13.10
CA GLN A 21 1.79 9.23 -14.50
C GLN A 21 0.37 8.78 -14.77
N GLY A 22 -0.33 8.27 -13.78
CA GLY A 22 -1.66 7.73 -13.96
C GLY A 22 -2.62 8.74 -14.58
N PRO A 23 -3.19 8.46 -15.76
CA PRO A 23 -4.08 9.40 -16.43
C PRO A 23 -5.44 9.51 -15.75
N THR A 24 -5.86 8.48 -14.99
CA THR A 24 -7.16 8.45 -14.34
C THR A 24 -7.00 8.23 -12.84
N ILE A 25 -8.05 8.56 -12.10
CA ILE A 25 -8.06 8.33 -10.65
C ILE A 25 -7.94 6.85 -10.31
N PRO A 26 -8.66 5.92 -10.98
CA PRO A 26 -8.49 4.50 -10.71
C PRO A 26 -7.05 4.00 -10.90
N ASP A 27 -6.35 4.48 -11.90
CA ASP A 27 -4.95 4.09 -12.13
C ASP A 27 -4.07 4.50 -10.96
N ARG A 28 -4.26 5.72 -10.47
CA ARG A 28 -3.51 6.22 -9.33
C ARG A 28 -3.83 5.43 -8.06
N MET A 29 -5.11 5.09 -7.88
CA MET A 29 -5.54 4.31 -6.73
C MET A 29 -4.88 2.94 -6.71
N VAL A 30 -4.85 2.25 -7.86
CA VAL A 30 -4.21 0.94 -7.96
C VAL A 30 -2.72 1.03 -7.63
N ALA A 31 -2.05 2.07 -8.14
CA ALA A 31 -0.63 2.25 -7.87
C ALA A 31 -0.36 2.49 -6.40
N ILE A 32 -1.15 3.33 -5.74
CA ILE A 32 -1.00 3.61 -4.31
C ILE A 32 -1.30 2.36 -3.48
N ASP A 33 -2.31 1.59 -3.86
CA ASP A 33 -2.66 0.37 -3.18
C ASP A 33 -1.51 -0.65 -3.25
N THR A 34 -0.93 -0.81 -4.44
CA THR A 34 0.22 -1.69 -4.62
C THR A 34 1.41 -1.20 -3.80
N LEU A 35 1.64 0.11 -3.76
CA LEU A 35 2.70 0.68 -2.93
C LEU A 35 2.50 0.34 -1.47
N GLY A 36 1.26 0.41 -0.98
CA GLY A 36 0.94 0.04 0.39
C GLY A 36 1.28 -1.41 0.70
N ILE A 37 0.99 -2.32 -0.22
CA ILE A 37 1.33 -3.73 -0.07
C ILE A 37 2.85 -3.91 0.05
N ILE A 38 3.60 -3.21 -0.77
CA ILE A 38 5.06 -3.29 -0.74
C ILE A 38 5.61 -2.75 0.57
N VAL A 39 5.07 -1.63 1.06
CA VAL A 39 5.47 -1.06 2.35
C VAL A 39 5.22 -2.05 3.48
N VAL A 40 4.06 -2.73 3.46
CA VAL A 40 3.74 -3.75 4.46
C VAL A 40 4.73 -4.90 4.40
N ALA A 41 5.12 -5.33 3.20
CA ALA A 41 6.11 -6.39 3.04
C ALA A 41 7.46 -5.98 3.62
N ILE A 42 7.88 -4.74 3.39
CA ILE A 42 9.14 -4.23 3.96
C ILE A 42 9.06 -4.22 5.49
N ALA A 43 7.95 -3.76 6.05
CA ALA A 43 7.77 -3.74 7.49
C ALA A 43 7.83 -5.14 8.09
N ALA A 44 7.20 -6.11 7.43
CA ALA A 44 7.22 -7.50 7.88
C ALA A 44 8.64 -8.06 7.86
N LEU A 45 9.40 -7.78 6.82
CA LEU A 45 10.77 -8.24 6.73
C LEU A 45 11.66 -7.62 7.80
N LEU A 46 11.44 -6.36 8.12
CA LEU A 46 12.18 -5.69 9.18
C LEU A 46 11.82 -6.23 10.56
N ALA A 47 10.59 -6.70 10.73
CA ALA A 47 10.15 -7.27 12.00
C ALA A 47 10.84 -8.59 12.31
N LEU A 48 11.17 -9.39 11.29
CA LEU A 48 11.78 -10.70 11.50
C LEU A 48 13.10 -10.64 12.27
N PRO A 49 14.10 -9.85 11.85
CA PRO A 49 15.37 -9.80 12.57
C PRO A 49 15.28 -8.98 13.86
N ALA A 50 14.39 -8.00 13.90
CA ALA A 50 14.23 -7.16 15.08
C ALA A 50 13.43 -7.85 16.20
N GLY A 51 12.63 -8.85 15.83
CA GLY A 51 11.81 -9.55 16.80
C GLY A 51 10.77 -8.66 17.45
N ARG A 52 10.33 -7.63 16.76
CA ARG A 52 9.40 -6.65 17.33
C ARG A 52 8.01 -6.78 16.72
N ASP A 53 7.06 -7.10 17.56
CA ASP A 53 5.66 -7.15 17.15
C ASP A 53 5.13 -5.80 16.73
N PHE A 54 5.81 -4.74 17.15
CA PHE A 54 5.46 -3.38 16.81
C PHE A 54 5.34 -3.17 15.29
N PHE A 55 6.28 -3.71 14.52
CA PHE A 55 6.23 -3.59 13.07
C PHE A 55 5.04 -4.34 12.47
N ILE A 56 4.69 -5.48 13.06
CA ILE A 56 3.54 -6.26 12.61
C ILE A 56 2.25 -5.48 12.88
N ASP A 57 2.15 -4.83 14.04
CA ASP A 57 0.99 -4.02 14.37
C ASP A 57 0.80 -2.87 13.38
N ILE A 58 1.89 -2.20 13.02
CA ILE A 58 1.84 -1.14 12.03
C ILE A 58 1.37 -1.68 10.67
N ALA A 59 1.88 -2.84 10.28
CA ALA A 59 1.51 -3.45 9.01
C ALA A 59 0.02 -3.79 8.97
N LEU A 60 -0.50 -4.36 10.06
CA LEU A 60 -1.92 -4.68 10.15
C LEU A 60 -2.79 -3.43 10.08
N GLY A 61 -2.38 -2.38 10.80
CA GLY A 61 -3.10 -1.11 10.74
C GLY A 61 -3.12 -0.53 9.33
N TRP A 62 -2.00 -0.62 8.63
CA TRP A 62 -1.92 -0.15 7.26
C TRP A 62 -2.85 -0.93 6.34
N ILE A 63 -2.89 -2.25 6.50
CA ILE A 63 -3.75 -3.10 5.68
C ILE A 63 -5.22 -2.71 5.87
N PHE A 64 -5.67 -2.56 7.11
CA PHE A 64 -7.04 -2.17 7.37
C PHE A 64 -7.37 -0.79 6.81
N LEU A 65 -6.47 0.16 7.00
CA LEU A 65 -6.67 1.52 6.51
C LEU A 65 -6.73 1.53 4.99
N SER A 66 -5.86 0.78 4.33
CA SER A 66 -5.82 0.67 2.88
C SER A 66 -7.09 0.03 2.33
N PHE A 67 -7.57 -1.02 3.01
CA PHE A 67 -8.79 -1.70 2.60
C PHE A 67 -10.00 -0.77 2.66
N ILE A 68 -10.14 -0.06 3.78
CA ILE A 68 -11.24 0.89 3.94
C ILE A 68 -11.12 2.03 2.94
N GLY A 69 -9.91 2.54 2.73
CA GLY A 69 -9.68 3.61 1.77
C GLY A 69 -10.02 3.21 0.35
N THR A 70 -9.69 1.98 -0.03
CA THR A 70 -9.99 1.47 -1.36
C THR A 70 -11.51 1.36 -1.58
N ILE A 71 -12.22 0.86 -0.58
CA ILE A 71 -13.67 0.75 -0.68
C ILE A 71 -14.32 2.13 -0.76
N ALA A 72 -13.86 3.06 0.06
CA ALA A 72 -14.37 4.42 0.07
C ALA A 72 -14.17 5.10 -1.28
N LEU A 73 -13.00 4.97 -1.83
CA LEU A 73 -12.67 5.60 -3.11
C LEU A 73 -13.45 4.95 -4.25
N ALA A 74 -13.64 3.63 -4.20
CA ALA A 74 -14.42 2.92 -5.20
C ALA A 74 -15.87 3.42 -5.20
N LYS A 75 -16.45 3.60 -4.02
CA LYS A 75 -17.80 4.13 -3.91
C LYS A 75 -17.89 5.57 -4.41
N TYR A 76 -16.89 6.36 -4.10
CA TYR A 76 -16.83 7.73 -4.59
C TYR A 76 -16.80 7.78 -6.12
N LEU A 77 -16.03 6.91 -6.75
CA LEU A 77 -15.92 6.87 -8.19
C LEU A 77 -17.22 6.43 -8.86
N TYR A 78 -18.00 5.59 -8.19
CA TYR A 78 -19.31 5.18 -8.68
C TYR A 78 -20.42 6.18 -8.32
N GLY A 79 -20.06 7.26 -7.62
CA GLY A 79 -21.04 8.26 -7.22
C GLY A 79 -21.93 7.83 -6.07
N ARG A 80 -21.52 6.83 -5.30
CA ARG A 80 -22.29 6.33 -4.17
C ARG A 80 -21.71 6.81 -2.86
N LYS A 81 -22.56 6.92 -1.86
CA LYS A 81 -22.12 7.27 -0.51
C LYS A 81 -21.74 6.01 0.26
N PHE A 82 -21.10 6.21 1.41
CA PHE A 82 -20.65 5.09 2.24
C PHE A 82 -21.77 4.17 2.66
N ASP A 83 -22.93 4.74 2.93
CA ASP A 83 -24.07 4.00 3.45
C ASP A 83 -24.94 3.38 2.35
N GLU A 84 -24.48 3.43 1.14
CA GLU A 84 -25.14 2.79 0.02
C GLU A 84 -24.37 1.54 -0.39
#